data_b4a99cc2afe22f7373f249cddbed874a
#
_entry.id   b4a99cc2afe22f7373f249cddbed874a
#
_cell.length_a   1.000
_cell.length_b   1.000
_cell.length_c   1.000
_cell.angle_alpha   90.00
_cell.angle_beta   90.00
_cell.angle_gamma   90.00
#
_symmetry.space_group_name_H-M   'P 1'
#
loop_
_entity.id
_entity.type
_entity.pdbx_description
1 polymer ?
#
loop_
_entity_poly.entity_id
_entity_poly.type
_entity_poly.pdbx_seq_one_letter_code
_entity_poly.pdbx_strand_id
1 'polypeptide(L)'
;CRFCGCTYPASAGNIVNYAVCCPNRAPYSRRKRFMRLLANTFASRVSKMGPELINALIIAAPKNTTEIYQFIRTSRNRSFKRYDAIGHLTYHLIGIKIKPLSFQQQKWAEYTFREIQWLHGRNRGTFPAYSWILEQVLRTLGRDDLIPYVHLLKCKRRRAVYNETYGHVFKGRPGPECQAKAASP
;
A
#
# COMPACT_ATOMS: atom_id res chain seq x y z
N CYS A 1 6.75 -25.04 12.31
CA CYS A 1 6.42 -23.89 11.44
C CYS A 1 6.84 -22.59 12.10
N ARG A 2 7.72 -21.82 11.46
CA ARG A 2 8.22 -20.52 12.00
C ARG A 2 7.13 -19.43 12.14
N PHE A 3 5.94 -19.65 11.56
CA PHE A 3 4.85 -18.66 11.57
C PHE A 3 3.77 -18.92 12.61
N CYS A 4 3.49 -20.19 12.96
CA CYS A 4 2.42 -20.54 13.90
C CYS A 4 2.90 -21.40 15.08
N GLY A 5 4.18 -21.75 15.14
CA GLY A 5 4.74 -22.60 16.20
C GLY A 5 4.33 -24.08 16.17
N CYS A 6 3.48 -24.50 15.23
CA CYS A 6 3.06 -25.90 15.13
C CYS A 6 4.23 -26.80 14.73
N THR A 7 4.40 -27.92 15.44
CA THR A 7 5.33 -28.99 15.11
C THR A 7 4.63 -30.08 14.31
N TYR A 8 5.28 -30.60 13.25
CA TYR A 8 4.80 -31.70 12.43
C TYR A 8 5.80 -32.84 12.46
N PRO A 9 5.34 -34.10 12.47
CA PRO A 9 6.24 -35.22 12.35
C PRO A 9 6.97 -35.18 11.01
N ALA A 10 8.27 -35.41 11.02
CA ALA A 10 9.16 -35.30 9.86
C ALA A 10 8.91 -36.35 8.73
N SER A 11 7.98 -37.28 8.94
CA SER A 11 7.70 -38.41 8.04
C SER A 11 6.70 -38.12 6.93
N ALA A 12 6.03 -36.96 6.93
CA ALA A 12 5.09 -36.63 5.89
C ALA A 12 5.76 -35.79 4.81
N GLY A 13 6.30 -36.41 3.77
CA GLY A 13 6.81 -35.76 2.55
C GLY A 13 5.74 -35.03 1.72
N ASN A 14 4.63 -34.68 2.31
CA ASN A 14 3.53 -33.97 1.72
C ASN A 14 3.65 -32.48 2.01
N ILE A 15 3.57 -31.67 0.97
CA ILE A 15 3.39 -30.22 1.05
C ILE A 15 2.16 -29.97 1.91
N VAL A 16 2.37 -29.68 3.20
CA VAL A 16 1.28 -29.38 4.13
C VAL A 16 0.63 -28.07 3.68
N ASN A 17 -0.59 -28.15 3.20
CA ASN A 17 -1.35 -26.97 2.79
C ASN A 17 -1.51 -26.05 4.02
N TYR A 18 -1.03 -24.81 3.91
CA TYR A 18 -1.11 -23.82 5.00
C TYR A 18 -2.51 -23.65 5.61
N ALA A 19 -3.56 -23.92 4.81
CA ALA A 19 -4.95 -23.89 5.26
C ALA A 19 -5.25 -24.95 6.32
N VAL A 20 -4.56 -26.07 6.31
CA VAL A 20 -4.73 -27.17 7.26
C VAL A 20 -4.06 -26.85 8.60
N CYS A 21 -2.91 -26.15 8.56
CA CYS A 21 -2.13 -25.83 9.76
C CYS A 21 -2.73 -24.71 10.61
N CYS A 22 -3.40 -23.75 9.97
CA CYS A 22 -3.90 -22.54 10.62
C CYS A 22 -5.30 -22.22 10.09
N PRO A 23 -6.31 -23.03 10.42
CA PRO A 23 -7.67 -22.90 9.87
C PRO A 23 -8.29 -21.52 10.14
N ASN A 24 -7.87 -20.85 11.21
CA ASN A 24 -8.37 -19.52 11.60
C ASN A 24 -7.55 -18.34 11.06
N ARG A 25 -6.43 -18.58 10.33
CA ARG A 25 -5.62 -17.53 9.74
C ARG A 25 -5.64 -17.65 8.23
N ALA A 26 -6.41 -16.80 7.59
CA ALA A 26 -6.35 -16.67 6.13
C ALA A 26 -4.89 -16.48 5.70
N PRO A 27 -4.40 -17.26 4.71
CA PRO A 27 -3.02 -17.20 4.26
C PRO A 27 -2.67 -15.76 3.86
N TYR A 28 -1.45 -15.31 4.23
CA TYR A 28 -0.97 -13.98 3.90
C TYR A 28 -0.93 -13.80 2.39
N SER A 29 -1.70 -12.87 1.87
CA SER A 29 -1.71 -12.52 0.46
C SER A 29 -1.16 -11.11 0.27
N ARG A 30 -0.01 -11.01 -0.41
CA ARG A 30 0.61 -9.72 -0.78
C ARG A 30 -0.37 -8.85 -1.55
N ARG A 31 -1.12 -9.44 -2.50
CA ARG A 31 -2.15 -8.75 -3.28
C ARG A 31 -3.24 -8.17 -2.39
N LYS A 32 -3.83 -8.97 -1.48
CA LYS A 32 -4.87 -8.50 -0.55
C LYS A 32 -4.35 -7.35 0.31
N ARG A 33 -3.10 -7.43 0.76
CA ARG A 33 -2.47 -6.35 1.54
C ARG A 33 -2.29 -5.08 0.71
N PHE A 34 -1.80 -5.18 -0.52
CA PHE A 34 -1.64 -4.03 -1.41
C PHE A 34 -2.98 -3.37 -1.73
N MET A 35 -4.00 -4.14 -2.10
CA MET A 35 -5.34 -3.62 -2.38
C MET A 35 -5.97 -2.97 -1.15
N ARG A 36 -5.73 -3.50 0.05
CA ARG A 36 -6.15 -2.86 1.29
C ARG A 36 -5.43 -1.53 1.52
N LEU A 37 -4.13 -1.48 1.29
CA LEU A 37 -3.37 -0.23 1.39
C LEU A 37 -3.91 0.81 0.41
N LEU A 38 -4.14 0.43 -0.84
CA LEU A 38 -4.72 1.29 -1.87
C LEU A 38 -6.10 1.83 -1.44
N ALA A 39 -6.98 0.95 -0.98
CA ALA A 39 -8.31 1.33 -0.51
C ALA A 39 -8.25 2.23 0.73
N ASN A 40 -7.39 1.94 1.70
CA ASN A 40 -7.27 2.72 2.92
C ASN A 40 -6.68 4.10 2.67
N THR A 41 -5.68 4.22 1.79
CA THR A 41 -5.01 5.50 1.52
C THR A 41 -5.95 6.49 0.83
N PHE A 42 -6.86 6.01 -0.03
CA PHE A 42 -7.70 6.87 -0.89
C PHE A 42 -9.20 6.69 -0.66
N ALA A 43 -9.61 5.81 0.25
CA ALA A 43 -11.01 5.61 0.54
C ALA A 43 -11.55 6.74 1.42
N SER A 44 -12.67 7.33 1.02
CA SER A 44 -13.41 8.33 1.78
C SER A 44 -14.20 7.74 2.98
N ARG A 45 -14.04 6.45 3.26
CA ARG A 45 -14.71 5.80 4.39
C ARG A 45 -13.81 5.84 5.62
N VAL A 46 -14.39 6.24 6.76
CA VAL A 46 -13.76 6.09 8.07
C VAL A 46 -13.50 4.61 8.28
N SER A 47 -12.34 4.14 7.84
CA SER A 47 -11.94 2.78 8.15
C SER A 47 -11.78 2.73 9.67
N LYS A 48 -11.98 1.55 10.26
CA LYS A 48 -11.88 1.20 11.68
C LYS A 48 -10.63 1.78 12.36
N MET A 49 -10.57 3.09 12.48
CA MET A 49 -9.56 3.79 13.27
C MET A 49 -10.07 3.81 14.71
N GLY A 50 -9.21 3.43 15.65
CA GLY A 50 -9.56 3.52 17.06
C GLY A 50 -9.92 4.97 17.41
N PRO A 51 -10.98 5.20 18.18
CA PRO A 51 -11.40 6.54 18.59
C PRO A 51 -10.28 7.30 19.30
N GLU A 52 -9.38 6.59 19.99
CA GLU A 52 -8.21 7.16 20.67
C GLU A 52 -7.28 7.93 19.75
N LEU A 53 -7.00 7.41 18.54
CA LEU A 53 -6.16 8.10 17.56
C LEU A 53 -6.83 9.37 17.06
N ILE A 54 -8.13 9.30 16.78
CA ILE A 54 -8.89 10.45 16.29
C ILE A 54 -8.93 11.54 17.36
N ASN A 55 -9.25 11.18 18.60
CA ASN A 55 -9.30 12.14 19.71
C ASN A 55 -7.92 12.78 19.96
N ALA A 56 -6.85 12.00 19.95
CA ALA A 56 -5.49 12.51 20.11
C ALA A 56 -5.09 13.48 18.99
N LEU A 57 -5.52 13.21 17.75
CA LEU A 57 -5.28 14.10 16.62
C LEU A 57 -6.17 15.36 16.66
N ILE A 58 -7.40 15.26 17.13
CA ILE A 58 -8.27 16.44 17.35
C ILE A 58 -7.62 17.39 18.37
N ILE A 59 -7.10 16.84 19.48
CA ILE A 59 -6.37 17.63 20.50
C ILE A 59 -5.10 18.25 19.92
N ALA A 60 -4.35 17.52 19.10
CA ALA A 60 -3.14 18.01 18.46
C ALA A 60 -3.40 19.06 17.36
N ALA A 61 -4.65 19.17 16.86
CA ALA A 61 -5.12 20.11 15.87
C ALA A 61 -4.18 20.31 14.66
N PRO A 62 -3.78 19.24 13.94
CA PRO A 62 -2.84 19.35 12.82
C PRO A 62 -3.45 20.16 11.67
N LYS A 63 -2.67 21.08 11.10
CA LYS A 63 -3.11 21.98 10.03
C LYS A 63 -2.87 21.39 8.62
N ASN A 64 -2.03 20.39 8.50
CA ASN A 64 -1.66 19.80 7.21
C ASN A 64 -1.29 18.32 7.34
N THR A 65 -1.19 17.66 6.19
CA THR A 65 -0.86 16.22 6.10
C THR A 65 0.51 15.89 6.71
N THR A 66 1.47 16.82 6.62
CA THR A 66 2.81 16.61 7.18
C THR A 66 2.79 16.55 8.70
N GLU A 67 1.98 17.38 9.33
CA GLU A 67 1.81 17.38 10.80
C GLU A 67 1.12 16.11 11.27
N ILE A 68 0.09 15.63 10.56
CA ILE A 68 -0.54 14.33 10.83
C ILE A 68 0.51 13.21 10.75
N TYR A 69 1.33 13.22 9.69
CA TYR A 69 2.41 12.26 9.52
C TYR A 69 3.43 12.31 10.67
N GLN A 70 3.86 13.51 11.05
CA GLN A 70 4.80 13.71 12.17
C GLN A 70 4.21 13.22 13.48
N PHE A 71 2.95 13.53 13.77
CA PHE A 71 2.25 13.04 14.96
C PHE A 71 2.25 11.50 15.02
N ILE A 72 1.83 10.85 13.93
CA ILE A 72 1.85 9.38 13.85
C ILE A 72 3.27 8.83 14.04
N ARG A 73 4.27 9.48 13.46
CA ARG A 73 5.67 9.06 13.52
C ARG A 73 6.25 9.20 14.93
N THR A 74 5.99 10.31 15.61
CA THR A 74 6.57 10.61 16.93
C THR A 74 5.81 9.94 18.07
N SER A 75 4.53 9.59 17.87
CA SER A 75 3.72 8.92 18.88
C SER A 75 4.42 7.65 19.40
N ARG A 76 4.44 7.48 20.71
CA ARG A 76 4.92 6.26 21.40
C ARG A 76 3.92 5.11 21.29
N ASN A 77 2.64 5.40 21.11
CA ASN A 77 1.60 4.39 20.99
C ASN A 77 1.70 3.67 19.64
N ARG A 78 1.97 2.36 19.67
CA ARG A 78 2.09 1.51 18.48
C ARG A 78 0.78 1.40 17.70
N SER A 79 -0.39 1.50 18.36
CA SER A 79 -1.70 1.47 17.70
C SER A 79 -1.91 2.68 16.78
N PHE A 80 -1.20 3.78 17.03
CA PHE A 80 -1.25 5.01 16.23
C PHE A 80 -0.39 4.97 14.96
N LYS A 81 0.45 3.95 14.76
CA LYS A 81 1.33 3.82 13.57
C LYS A 81 0.56 3.43 12.30
N ARG A 82 -0.50 4.16 12.00
CA ARG A 82 -1.42 3.94 10.89
C ARG A 82 -1.08 4.83 9.69
N TYR A 83 0.10 4.64 9.11
CA TYR A 83 0.55 5.39 7.94
C TYR A 83 -0.33 5.17 6.70
N ASP A 84 -1.04 4.05 6.64
CA ASP A 84 -2.02 3.73 5.61
C ASP A 84 -3.31 4.57 5.71
N ALA A 85 -3.53 5.24 6.83
CA ALA A 85 -4.71 6.04 7.08
C ALA A 85 -4.49 7.55 6.92
N ILE A 86 -3.29 8.01 6.54
CA ILE A 86 -2.96 9.45 6.49
C ILE A 86 -3.91 10.22 5.58
N GLY A 87 -4.18 9.73 4.36
CA GLY A 87 -5.11 10.40 3.45
C GLY A 87 -6.51 10.53 4.04
N HIS A 88 -6.95 9.50 4.73
CA HIS A 88 -8.24 9.45 5.39
C HIS A 88 -8.33 10.43 6.57
N LEU A 89 -7.28 10.47 7.41
CA LEU A 89 -7.17 11.42 8.50
C LEU A 89 -7.14 12.86 8.00
N THR A 90 -6.42 13.14 6.91
CA THR A 90 -6.38 14.46 6.28
C THR A 90 -7.78 14.90 5.84
N TYR A 91 -8.54 14.00 5.20
CA TYR A 91 -9.92 14.32 4.82
C TYR A 91 -10.80 14.66 6.02
N HIS A 92 -10.75 13.85 7.08
CA HIS A 92 -11.64 14.03 8.24
C HIS A 92 -11.27 15.21 9.14
N LEU A 93 -9.98 15.51 9.29
CA LEU A 93 -9.51 16.53 10.23
C LEU A 93 -9.32 17.90 9.57
N ILE A 94 -8.95 17.92 8.30
CA ILE A 94 -8.61 19.16 7.58
C ILE A 94 -9.68 19.50 6.52
N GLY A 95 -10.57 18.56 6.20
CA GLY A 95 -11.63 18.76 5.21
C GLY A 95 -11.18 18.69 3.75
N ILE A 96 -9.92 18.31 3.47
CA ILE A 96 -9.42 18.20 2.11
C ILE A 96 -10.04 16.98 1.43
N LYS A 97 -10.91 17.21 0.44
CA LYS A 97 -11.53 16.15 -0.36
C LYS A 97 -10.50 15.51 -1.29
N ILE A 98 -10.15 14.26 -1.01
CA ILE A 98 -9.28 13.46 -1.87
C ILE A 98 -10.16 12.73 -2.88
N LYS A 99 -9.95 13.01 -4.18
CA LYS A 99 -10.63 12.26 -5.24
C LYS A 99 -10.06 10.83 -5.30
N PRO A 100 -10.85 9.79 -4.99
CA PRO A 100 -10.37 8.42 -5.00
C PRO A 100 -9.95 7.99 -6.41
N LEU A 101 -9.17 6.91 -6.49
CA LEU A 101 -8.86 6.29 -7.77
C LEU A 101 -10.13 5.71 -8.40
N SER A 102 -10.30 5.90 -9.71
CA SER A 102 -11.39 5.28 -10.46
C SER A 102 -11.27 3.75 -10.45
N PHE A 103 -12.35 3.05 -10.76
CA PHE A 103 -12.34 1.59 -10.84
C PHE A 103 -11.28 1.08 -11.84
N GLN A 104 -11.16 1.74 -12.99
CA GLN A 104 -10.16 1.38 -14.00
C GLN A 104 -8.73 1.59 -13.49
N GLN A 105 -8.47 2.72 -12.82
CA GLN A 105 -7.18 2.99 -12.17
C GLN A 105 -6.83 1.96 -11.10
N GLN A 106 -7.81 1.53 -10.30
CA GLN A 106 -7.62 0.48 -9.30
C GLN A 106 -7.31 -0.88 -9.95
N LYS A 107 -8.00 -1.24 -11.03
CA LYS A 107 -7.74 -2.47 -11.80
C LYS A 107 -6.35 -2.45 -12.44
N TRP A 108 -5.95 -1.31 -12.99
CA TRP A 108 -4.61 -1.13 -13.54
C TRP A 108 -3.53 -1.28 -12.44
N ALA A 109 -3.73 -0.66 -11.28
CA ALA A 109 -2.82 -0.80 -10.13
C ALA A 109 -2.71 -2.26 -9.65
N GLU A 110 -3.82 -2.98 -9.63
CA GLU A 110 -3.84 -4.41 -9.28
C GLU A 110 -3.07 -5.26 -10.30
N TYR A 111 -3.27 -5.01 -11.59
CA TYR A 111 -2.57 -5.70 -12.67
C TYR A 111 -1.06 -5.48 -12.58
N THR A 112 -0.64 -4.22 -12.46
CA THR A 112 0.77 -3.84 -12.28
C THR A 112 1.39 -4.50 -11.06
N PHE A 113 0.66 -4.58 -9.96
CA PHE A 113 1.11 -5.26 -8.75
C PHE A 113 1.33 -6.77 -8.98
N ARG A 114 0.44 -7.44 -9.71
CA ARG A 114 0.59 -8.86 -10.06
C ARG A 114 1.83 -9.11 -10.91
N GLU A 115 2.12 -8.22 -11.83
CA GLU A 115 3.32 -8.30 -12.67
C GLU A 115 4.61 -8.17 -11.84
N ILE A 116 4.66 -7.20 -10.93
CA ILE A 116 5.77 -7.08 -9.96
C ILE A 116 5.90 -8.35 -9.11
N GLN A 117 4.80 -8.93 -8.69
CA GLN A 117 4.80 -10.16 -7.90
C GLN A 117 5.33 -11.35 -8.70
N TRP A 118 4.98 -11.44 -9.97
CA TRP A 118 5.48 -12.48 -10.88
C TRP A 118 6.99 -12.33 -11.13
N LEU A 119 7.46 -11.12 -11.44
CA LEU A 119 8.88 -10.81 -11.60
C LEU A 119 9.67 -11.13 -10.33
N HIS A 120 9.13 -10.80 -9.17
CA HIS A 120 9.76 -11.12 -7.89
C HIS A 120 9.90 -12.64 -7.68
N GLY A 121 8.93 -13.43 -8.13
CA GLY A 121 9.01 -14.90 -8.07
C GLY A 121 10.19 -15.48 -8.86
N ARG A 122 10.65 -14.77 -9.89
CA ARG A 122 11.83 -15.13 -10.70
C ARG A 122 13.14 -14.59 -10.14
N ASN A 123 13.10 -13.46 -9.44
CA ASN A 123 14.26 -12.79 -8.88
C ASN A 123 14.38 -13.14 -7.38
N ARG A 124 15.55 -13.63 -6.96
CA ARG A 124 15.80 -14.00 -5.55
C ARG A 124 16.00 -12.80 -4.61
N GLY A 125 15.53 -11.63 -4.96
CA GLY A 125 15.70 -10.41 -4.18
C GLY A 125 14.63 -10.19 -3.10
N THR A 126 14.72 -9.04 -2.42
CA THR A 126 13.68 -8.59 -1.47
C THR A 126 12.50 -7.99 -2.24
N PHE A 127 11.27 -8.37 -1.88
CA PHE A 127 10.08 -7.78 -2.48
C PHE A 127 10.06 -6.25 -2.26
N PRO A 128 9.73 -5.46 -3.28
CA PRO A 128 9.74 -4.01 -3.16
C PRO A 128 8.72 -3.51 -2.12
N ALA A 129 9.08 -2.41 -1.46
CA ALA A 129 8.20 -1.81 -0.47
C ALA A 129 6.89 -1.36 -1.12
N TYR A 130 5.75 -1.66 -0.48
CA TYR A 130 4.43 -1.28 -0.98
C TYR A 130 4.30 0.24 -1.22
N SER A 131 4.94 1.05 -0.40
CA SER A 131 4.95 2.50 -0.56
C SER A 131 5.66 2.95 -1.84
N TRP A 132 6.75 2.26 -2.23
CA TRP A 132 7.41 2.53 -3.50
C TRP A 132 6.53 2.10 -4.69
N ILE A 133 5.90 0.92 -4.62
CA ILE A 133 4.99 0.46 -5.68
C ILE A 133 3.84 1.46 -5.85
N LEU A 134 3.25 1.89 -4.74
CA LEU A 134 2.15 2.84 -4.75
C LEU A 134 2.56 4.19 -5.34
N GLU A 135 3.74 4.71 -4.98
CA GLU A 135 4.30 5.93 -5.57
C GLU A 135 4.44 5.79 -7.10
N GLN A 136 5.02 4.69 -7.59
CA GLN A 136 5.19 4.48 -9.02
C GLN A 136 3.84 4.36 -9.74
N VAL A 137 2.89 3.63 -9.17
CA VAL A 137 1.51 3.52 -9.68
C VAL A 137 0.89 4.90 -9.82
N LEU A 138 0.95 5.75 -8.79
CA LEU A 138 0.36 7.09 -8.83
C LEU A 138 1.01 7.99 -9.89
N ARG A 139 2.33 7.98 -9.99
CA ARG A 139 3.05 8.75 -11.03
C ARG A 139 2.65 8.32 -12.44
N THR A 140 2.55 7.02 -12.68
CA THR A 140 2.16 6.49 -14.00
C THR A 140 0.70 6.79 -14.34
N LEU A 141 -0.16 6.90 -13.33
CA LEU A 141 -1.56 7.31 -13.49
C LEU A 141 -1.74 8.83 -13.60
N GLY A 142 -0.67 9.63 -13.50
CA GLY A 142 -0.75 11.10 -13.48
C GLY A 142 -1.45 11.64 -12.23
N ARG A 143 -1.46 10.86 -11.14
CA ARG A 143 -2.10 11.22 -9.86
C ARG A 143 -1.07 11.70 -8.83
N ASP A 144 -0.22 12.65 -9.24
CA ASP A 144 0.78 13.25 -8.35
C ASP A 144 0.16 14.01 -7.18
N ASP A 145 -1.10 14.45 -7.33
CA ASP A 145 -1.94 15.03 -6.29
C ASP A 145 -2.08 14.12 -5.05
N LEU A 146 -1.97 12.81 -5.23
CA LEU A 146 -2.10 11.82 -4.16
C LEU A 146 -0.78 11.44 -3.49
N ILE A 147 0.36 11.82 -4.05
CA ILE A 147 1.68 11.48 -3.50
C ILE A 147 1.90 12.01 -2.08
N PRO A 148 1.45 13.23 -1.70
CA PRO A 148 1.60 13.72 -0.32
C PRO A 148 0.96 12.85 0.74
N TYR A 149 -0.05 12.05 0.38
CA TYR A 149 -0.76 11.16 1.31
C TYR A 149 -0.14 9.77 1.44
N VAL A 150 0.92 9.50 0.67
CA VAL A 150 1.63 8.23 0.70
C VAL A 150 2.91 8.35 1.53
N HIS A 151 3.13 7.38 2.41
CA HIS A 151 4.41 7.28 3.12
C HIS A 151 5.52 6.87 2.15
N LEU A 152 6.30 7.82 1.67
CA LEU A 152 7.34 7.57 0.68
C LEU A 152 8.54 6.80 1.25
N LEU A 153 9.14 5.95 0.42
CA LEU A 153 10.38 5.26 0.75
C LEU A 153 11.54 6.27 0.77
N LYS A 154 12.11 6.52 1.97
CA LYS A 154 13.18 7.51 2.17
C LYS A 154 14.57 7.01 1.75
N CYS A 155 14.80 5.71 1.77
CA CYS A 155 16.10 5.12 1.47
C CYS A 155 16.42 5.19 -0.03
N LYS A 156 17.30 6.14 -0.42
CA LYS A 156 17.73 6.34 -1.81
C LYS A 156 18.32 5.07 -2.43
N ARG A 157 19.17 4.33 -1.69
CA ARG A 157 19.79 3.08 -2.16
C ARG A 157 18.75 2.02 -2.51
N ARG A 158 17.75 1.80 -1.64
CA ARG A 158 16.67 0.84 -1.93
C ARG A 158 15.81 1.27 -3.10
N ARG A 159 15.54 2.57 -3.22
CA ARG A 159 14.80 3.14 -4.34
C ARG A 159 15.53 2.90 -5.67
N ALA A 160 16.85 3.10 -5.72
CA ALA A 160 17.67 2.83 -6.90
C ALA A 160 17.58 1.35 -7.32
N VAL A 161 17.77 0.42 -6.38
CA VAL A 161 17.64 -1.02 -6.64
C VAL A 161 16.23 -1.38 -7.17
N TYR A 162 15.17 -0.81 -6.60
CA TYR A 162 13.81 -1.10 -7.07
C TYR A 162 13.54 -0.51 -8.45
N ASN A 163 14.07 0.69 -8.74
CA ASN A 163 13.95 1.29 -10.07
C ASN A 163 14.68 0.48 -11.14
N GLU A 164 15.86 -0.03 -10.83
CA GLU A 164 16.61 -0.92 -11.72
C GLU A 164 15.88 -2.24 -11.98
N THR A 165 15.43 -2.88 -10.90
CA THR A 165 14.85 -4.26 -11.00
C THR A 165 13.42 -4.24 -11.55
N TYR A 166 12.60 -3.27 -11.16
CA TYR A 166 11.15 -3.27 -11.45
C TYR A 166 10.67 -2.04 -12.23
N GLY A 167 11.53 -1.03 -12.44
CA GLY A 167 11.13 0.23 -13.08
C GLY A 167 10.60 0.05 -14.51
N HIS A 168 11.03 -0.98 -15.22
CA HIS A 168 10.57 -1.28 -16.58
C HIS A 168 9.08 -1.63 -16.64
N VAL A 169 8.47 -2.14 -15.55
CA VAL A 169 7.04 -2.45 -15.47
C VAL A 169 6.18 -1.20 -15.66
N PHE A 170 6.72 -0.04 -15.27
CA PHE A 170 6.03 1.25 -15.35
C PHE A 170 6.36 2.03 -16.63
N LYS A 171 7.46 1.67 -17.33
CA LYS A 171 7.86 2.32 -18.57
C LYS A 171 7.02 1.82 -19.75
N GLY A 172 6.52 2.75 -20.56
CA GLY A 172 5.81 2.42 -21.80
C GLY A 172 4.37 1.95 -21.63
N ARG A 173 3.81 2.01 -20.42
CA ARG A 173 2.40 1.69 -20.17
C ARG A 173 1.66 2.94 -19.70
N PRO A 174 1.06 3.70 -20.62
CA PRO A 174 0.22 4.82 -20.21
C PRO A 174 -0.92 4.31 -19.34
N GLY A 175 -1.23 5.04 -18.29
CA GLY A 175 -2.40 4.76 -17.46
C GLY A 175 -3.69 4.85 -18.28
N PRO A 176 -4.80 4.27 -17.82
CA PRO A 176 -6.06 4.18 -18.57
C PRO A 176 -6.60 5.54 -19.05
N GLU A 177 -6.29 6.63 -18.36
CA GLU A 177 -6.71 7.99 -18.76
C GLU A 177 -5.86 8.58 -19.89
N CYS A 178 -4.59 8.17 -20.01
CA CYS A 178 -3.75 8.59 -21.14
C CYS A 178 -4.17 7.91 -22.44
N GLN A 179 -4.72 6.69 -22.36
CA GLN A 179 -5.24 5.99 -23.52
C GLN A 179 -6.54 6.63 -24.05
N ALA A 180 -7.40 7.13 -23.16
CA ALA A 180 -8.63 7.82 -23.56
C ALA A 180 -8.36 9.14 -24.29
N LYS A 181 -7.31 9.88 -23.92
CA LYS A 181 -6.92 11.13 -24.59
C LYS A 181 -6.26 10.91 -25.96
N ALA A 182 -5.59 9.77 -26.15
CA ALA A 182 -4.97 9.41 -27.43
C ALA A 182 -5.99 8.83 -28.45
N ALA A 183 -7.16 8.42 -27.98
CA ALA A 183 -8.23 7.86 -28.81
C ALA A 183 -9.33 8.86 -29.18
N SER A 184 -9.19 10.13 -28.80
CA SER A 184 -10.10 11.20 -29.26
C SER A 184 -9.58 11.77 -30.57
N PRO A 185 -10.31 11.64 -31.69
CA PRO A 185 -9.91 12.18 -32.99
C PRO A 185 -9.90 13.70 -33.00
#